data_b67a5a672675aec7e624686cdab255c4
#
_entry.id   b67a5a672675aec7e624686cdab255c4
#
_cell.length_a   1.000
_cell.length_b   1.000
_cell.length_c   1.000
_cell.angle_alpha   90.00
_cell.angle_beta   90.00
_cell.angle_gamma   90.00
#
_symmetry.space_group_name_H-M   'P 1'
#
loop_
_entity.id
_entity.type
_entity.pdbx_description
1 polymer ?
#
loop_
_entity_poly.entity_id
_entity_poly.type
_entity_poly.pdbx_seq_one_letter_code
_entity_poly.pdbx_strand_id
1 'polypeptide(L)'
;MWIKICGNTNAQDPQLAASAGADAVGFVFAPSPRQVTPEQVAAIAPQLPDDLTRVGVFQTRDFDEIASTVRMAGLHGIQLHGGLDLSLIDKLRAEFSWRQFLIQAISWQVDGDPMESEQRFLNDLGAVVRHGVADALLIDAKTTTASGGTGRTFDWKHAREVLDSHPTPVHIIIAGGLHPGNVREAIVTLRPWGVDVSSGVESQPGKKAPEILEDFIRAARFAFLEIEPGPMLPVEAPPV
;
A
#
# COMPACT_ATOMS: atom_id res chain seq x y z
N MET A 1 11.51 -1.63 -8.16
CA MET A 1 10.25 -0.99 -7.76
C MET A 1 9.28 -2.02 -7.22
N TRP A 2 8.57 -1.67 -6.18
CA TRP A 2 7.57 -2.53 -5.57
C TRP A 2 6.16 -2.18 -6.07
N ILE A 3 5.41 -3.20 -6.55
CA ILE A 3 4.05 -3.04 -7.10
C ILE A 3 3.11 -3.93 -6.31
N LYS A 4 2.08 -3.33 -5.68
CA LYS A 4 1.04 -4.05 -4.95
C LYS A 4 -0.30 -3.98 -5.68
N ILE A 5 -0.94 -5.13 -5.83
CA ILE A 5 -2.32 -5.24 -6.34
C ILE A 5 -3.23 -5.56 -5.16
N CYS A 6 -4.05 -4.59 -4.75
CA CYS A 6 -4.84 -4.63 -3.53
C CYS A 6 -6.31 -5.01 -3.76
N GLY A 7 -6.99 -5.51 -2.71
CA GLY A 7 -8.41 -5.80 -2.74
C GLY A 7 -8.78 -7.11 -3.47
N ASN A 8 -7.94 -8.13 -3.34
CA ASN A 8 -8.20 -9.46 -3.89
C ASN A 8 -9.23 -10.21 -3.02
N THR A 9 -10.21 -10.84 -3.67
CA THR A 9 -11.32 -11.55 -3.01
C THR A 9 -11.46 -13.00 -3.45
N ASN A 10 -10.63 -13.47 -4.38
CA ASN A 10 -10.63 -14.81 -4.95
C ASN A 10 -9.19 -15.28 -5.21
N ALA A 11 -9.00 -16.54 -5.61
CA ALA A 11 -7.67 -17.10 -5.86
C ALA A 11 -7.08 -16.70 -7.23
N GLN A 12 -7.92 -16.43 -8.22
CA GLN A 12 -7.47 -16.16 -9.59
C GLN A 12 -6.77 -14.80 -9.70
N ASP A 13 -7.34 -13.77 -9.08
CA ASP A 13 -6.82 -12.40 -9.18
C ASP A 13 -5.38 -12.24 -8.64
N PRO A 14 -5.01 -12.75 -7.44
CA PRO A 14 -3.64 -12.67 -6.96
C PRO A 14 -2.67 -13.58 -7.75
N GLN A 15 -3.12 -14.71 -8.32
CA GLN A 15 -2.30 -15.52 -9.24
C GLN A 15 -2.00 -14.76 -10.53
N LEU A 16 -3.01 -14.08 -11.09
CA LEU A 16 -2.85 -13.21 -12.23
C LEU A 16 -1.87 -12.08 -11.95
N ALA A 17 -2.02 -11.42 -10.78
CA ALA A 17 -1.12 -10.35 -10.37
C ALA A 17 0.34 -10.82 -10.28
N ALA A 18 0.58 -11.99 -9.68
CA ALA A 18 1.89 -12.62 -9.61
C ALA A 18 2.46 -12.92 -11.00
N SER A 19 1.67 -13.54 -11.88
CA SER A 19 2.07 -13.89 -13.24
C SER A 19 2.40 -12.65 -14.09
N ALA A 20 1.71 -11.54 -13.84
CA ALA A 20 1.98 -10.25 -14.49
C ALA A 20 3.19 -9.51 -13.89
N GLY A 21 3.77 -9.99 -12.80
CA GLY A 21 4.96 -9.44 -12.18
C GLY A 21 4.69 -8.45 -11.05
N ALA A 22 3.60 -8.59 -10.29
CA ALA A 22 3.40 -7.88 -9.02
C ALA A 22 4.33 -8.44 -7.94
N ASP A 23 4.82 -7.59 -7.05
CA ASP A 23 5.65 -7.96 -5.91
C ASP A 23 4.80 -8.32 -4.69
N ALA A 24 3.57 -7.77 -4.63
CA ALA A 24 2.67 -7.99 -3.52
C ALA A 24 1.20 -8.00 -3.92
N VAL A 25 0.40 -8.67 -3.11
CA VAL A 25 -1.06 -8.68 -3.19
C VAL A 25 -1.68 -8.30 -1.84
N GLY A 26 -2.75 -7.52 -1.87
CA GLY A 26 -3.44 -7.05 -0.68
C GLY A 26 -4.81 -7.71 -0.49
N PHE A 27 -5.11 -8.05 0.77
CA PHE A 27 -6.38 -8.60 1.24
C PHE A 27 -6.98 -7.66 2.28
N VAL A 28 -8.23 -7.25 2.11
CA VAL A 28 -8.86 -6.24 2.97
C VAL A 28 -9.68 -6.91 4.07
N PHE A 29 -9.30 -6.72 5.33
CA PHE A 29 -10.01 -7.23 6.52
C PHE A 29 -10.86 -6.15 7.20
N ALA A 30 -11.30 -5.15 6.44
CA ALA A 30 -12.14 -4.07 6.92
C ALA A 30 -13.45 -4.03 6.12
N PRO A 31 -14.54 -3.44 6.66
CA PRO A 31 -15.80 -3.28 5.95
C PRO A 31 -15.60 -2.60 4.59
N SER A 32 -15.84 -3.34 3.53
CA SER A 32 -15.57 -2.94 2.15
C SER A 32 -16.24 -3.90 1.18
N PRO A 33 -16.57 -3.48 -0.05
CA PRO A 33 -16.96 -4.41 -1.12
C PRO A 33 -15.87 -5.46 -1.46
N ARG A 34 -14.64 -5.27 -0.93
CA ARG A 34 -13.48 -6.15 -1.13
C ARG A 34 -13.09 -6.89 0.14
N GLN A 35 -13.96 -6.89 1.14
CA GLN A 35 -13.69 -7.56 2.40
C GLN A 35 -13.58 -9.07 2.22
N VAL A 36 -12.58 -9.66 2.87
CA VAL A 36 -12.37 -11.11 2.98
C VAL A 36 -12.24 -11.53 4.44
N THR A 37 -12.41 -12.83 4.70
CA THR A 37 -12.14 -13.40 6.01
C THR A 37 -10.75 -14.03 6.08
N PRO A 38 -10.18 -14.20 7.29
CA PRO A 38 -8.90 -14.89 7.46
C PRO A 38 -8.88 -16.30 6.85
N GLU A 39 -10.00 -17.03 6.97
CA GLU A 39 -10.17 -18.40 6.43
C GLU A 39 -10.15 -18.41 4.90
N GLN A 40 -10.80 -17.42 4.26
CA GLN A 40 -10.77 -17.28 2.81
C GLN A 40 -9.35 -17.07 2.31
N VAL A 41 -8.58 -16.19 2.98
CA VAL A 41 -7.18 -15.93 2.60
C VAL A 41 -6.29 -17.11 2.91
N ALA A 42 -6.49 -17.82 4.03
CA ALA A 42 -5.79 -19.06 4.36
C ALA A 42 -5.97 -20.15 3.27
N ALA A 43 -7.15 -20.22 2.65
CA ALA A 43 -7.42 -21.14 1.55
C ALA A 43 -6.78 -20.70 0.21
N ILE A 44 -6.56 -19.39 0.01
CA ILE A 44 -5.92 -18.83 -1.17
C ILE A 44 -4.39 -18.92 -1.08
N ALA A 45 -3.82 -18.62 0.08
CA ALA A 45 -2.38 -18.46 0.28
C ALA A 45 -1.50 -19.62 -0.24
N PRO A 46 -1.87 -20.91 -0.08
CA PRO A 46 -1.08 -22.03 -0.60
C PRO A 46 -1.04 -22.13 -2.14
N GLN A 47 -1.87 -21.37 -2.83
CA GLN A 47 -1.97 -21.37 -4.29
C GLN A 47 -1.13 -20.24 -4.91
N LEU A 48 -0.48 -19.41 -4.09
CA LEU A 48 0.32 -18.27 -4.52
C LEU A 48 1.81 -18.60 -4.46
N PRO A 49 2.65 -17.97 -5.31
CA PRO A 49 4.10 -18.10 -5.22
C PRO A 49 4.62 -17.69 -3.83
N ASP A 50 5.67 -18.37 -3.36
CA ASP A 50 6.24 -18.12 -2.03
C ASP A 50 6.88 -16.74 -1.91
N ASP A 51 7.42 -16.21 -3.01
CA ASP A 51 8.04 -14.89 -3.12
C ASP A 51 7.05 -13.74 -3.25
N LEU A 52 5.76 -14.04 -3.47
CA LEU A 52 4.70 -13.03 -3.52
C LEU A 52 4.32 -12.56 -2.12
N THR A 53 4.57 -11.29 -1.81
CA THR A 53 4.23 -10.73 -0.51
C THR A 53 2.71 -10.62 -0.31
N ARG A 54 2.15 -11.29 0.70
CA ARG A 54 0.73 -11.22 1.09
C ARG A 54 0.54 -10.18 2.18
N VAL A 55 -0.17 -9.09 1.88
CA VAL A 55 -0.39 -7.95 2.78
C VAL A 55 -1.85 -7.91 3.24
N GLY A 56 -2.07 -7.95 4.55
CA GLY A 56 -3.38 -7.69 5.15
C GLY A 56 -3.60 -6.20 5.37
N VAL A 57 -4.77 -5.69 4.96
CA VAL A 57 -5.17 -4.29 5.14
C VAL A 57 -6.21 -4.21 6.26
N PHE A 58 -5.91 -3.45 7.31
CA PHE A 58 -6.70 -3.35 8.53
C PHE A 58 -7.12 -1.91 8.82
N GLN A 59 -8.38 -1.73 9.23
CA GLN A 59 -8.87 -0.46 9.79
C GLN A 59 -9.10 -0.57 11.31
N THR A 60 -9.21 -1.78 11.83
CA THR A 60 -9.28 -2.02 13.28
C THR A 60 -7.99 -1.60 13.96
N ARG A 61 -8.09 -1.24 15.25
CA ARG A 61 -6.95 -0.99 16.15
C ARG A 61 -6.82 -2.09 17.21
N ASP A 62 -7.60 -3.15 17.08
CA ASP A 62 -7.52 -4.31 17.95
C ASP A 62 -6.30 -5.16 17.59
N PHE A 63 -5.33 -5.19 18.48
CA PHE A 63 -4.09 -5.95 18.32
C PHE A 63 -4.35 -7.45 18.16
N ASP A 64 -5.24 -8.02 18.98
CA ASP A 64 -5.50 -9.47 18.98
C ASP A 64 -6.19 -9.91 17.69
N GLU A 65 -7.12 -9.09 17.18
CA GLU A 65 -7.76 -9.30 15.89
C GLU A 65 -6.73 -9.31 14.76
N ILE A 66 -5.84 -8.30 14.71
CA ILE A 66 -4.79 -8.21 13.68
C ILE A 66 -3.83 -9.39 13.80
N ALA A 67 -3.32 -9.68 15.00
CA ALA A 67 -2.34 -10.71 15.22
C ALA A 67 -2.87 -12.13 14.90
N SER A 68 -4.11 -12.43 15.27
CA SER A 68 -4.75 -13.69 14.93
C SER A 68 -4.96 -13.85 13.43
N THR A 69 -5.40 -12.77 12.75
CA THR A 69 -5.58 -12.74 11.29
C THR A 69 -4.27 -12.96 10.56
N VAL A 70 -3.19 -12.27 10.97
CA VAL A 70 -1.85 -12.44 10.37
C VAL A 70 -1.38 -13.88 10.41
N ARG A 71 -1.55 -14.54 11.57
CA ARG A 71 -1.15 -15.95 11.75
C ARG A 71 -2.03 -16.90 10.94
N MET A 72 -3.36 -16.73 11.01
CA MET A 72 -4.31 -17.60 10.33
C MET A 72 -4.21 -17.52 8.81
N ALA A 73 -4.13 -16.31 8.27
CA ALA A 73 -4.06 -16.08 6.84
C ALA A 73 -2.65 -16.22 6.23
N GLY A 74 -1.62 -16.46 7.04
CA GLY A 74 -0.24 -16.60 6.58
C GLY A 74 0.28 -15.33 5.88
N LEU A 75 0.03 -14.17 6.48
CA LEU A 75 0.41 -12.88 5.89
C LEU A 75 1.90 -12.58 6.12
N HIS A 76 2.51 -11.90 5.15
CA HIS A 76 3.89 -11.42 5.20
C HIS A 76 3.97 -9.92 5.52
N GLY A 77 2.86 -9.19 5.38
CA GLY A 77 2.80 -7.75 5.64
C GLY A 77 1.50 -7.33 6.30
N ILE A 78 1.59 -6.25 7.05
CA ILE A 78 0.49 -5.61 7.77
C ILE A 78 0.39 -4.17 7.28
N GLN A 79 -0.74 -3.79 6.71
CA GLN A 79 -1.03 -2.40 6.35
C GLN A 79 -2.10 -1.84 7.28
N LEU A 80 -1.72 -0.85 8.09
CA LEU A 80 -2.63 -0.13 8.98
C LEU A 80 -3.25 1.05 8.23
N HIS A 81 -4.57 1.02 8.06
CA HIS A 81 -5.35 1.99 7.28
C HIS A 81 -6.46 2.67 8.10
N GLY A 82 -6.48 2.46 9.41
CA GLY A 82 -7.44 3.01 10.37
C GLY A 82 -7.01 4.30 11.08
N GLY A 83 -6.05 5.03 10.49
CA GLY A 83 -5.38 6.18 11.11
C GLY A 83 -4.14 5.78 11.90
N LEU A 84 -3.39 6.78 12.34
CA LEU A 84 -2.11 6.55 13.04
C LEU A 84 -2.33 6.13 14.49
N ASP A 85 -1.72 5.03 14.90
CA ASP A 85 -1.65 4.54 16.27
C ASP A 85 -0.26 3.95 16.54
N LEU A 86 0.64 4.76 17.09
CA LEU A 86 2.02 4.38 17.35
C LEU A 86 2.12 3.24 18.39
N SER A 87 1.22 3.21 19.38
CA SER A 87 1.19 2.14 20.38
C SER A 87 0.83 0.79 19.78
N LEU A 88 -0.12 0.76 18.82
CA LEU A 88 -0.44 -0.45 18.06
C LEU A 88 0.74 -0.91 17.22
N ILE A 89 1.42 0.02 16.55
CA ILE A 89 2.63 -0.28 15.75
C ILE A 89 3.70 -0.94 16.63
N ASP A 90 3.97 -0.40 17.84
CA ASP A 90 4.93 -0.97 18.79
C ASP A 90 4.58 -2.40 19.19
N LYS A 91 3.29 -2.65 19.52
CA LYS A 91 2.82 -3.98 19.90
C LYS A 91 2.99 -4.99 18.76
N LEU A 92 2.62 -4.59 17.52
CA LEU A 92 2.77 -5.44 16.34
C LEU A 92 4.24 -5.73 16.05
N ARG A 93 5.11 -4.72 16.18
CA ARG A 93 6.55 -4.90 15.99
C ARG A 93 7.18 -5.80 17.08
N ALA A 94 6.74 -5.68 18.32
CA ALA A 94 7.17 -6.54 19.40
C ALA A 94 6.74 -8.01 19.20
N GLU A 95 5.53 -8.23 18.69
CA GLU A 95 4.97 -9.56 18.44
C GLU A 95 5.62 -10.26 17.24
N PHE A 96 5.75 -9.54 16.12
CA PHE A 96 6.21 -10.12 14.86
C PHE A 96 7.67 -9.84 14.55
N SER A 97 8.33 -8.96 15.32
CA SER A 97 9.67 -8.46 15.05
C SER A 97 9.74 -7.85 13.64
N TRP A 98 10.81 -8.07 12.89
CA TRP A 98 10.98 -7.59 11.52
C TRP A 98 10.52 -8.62 10.46
N ARG A 99 9.84 -9.69 10.89
CA ARG A 99 9.36 -10.74 9.97
C ARG A 99 8.19 -10.29 9.10
N GLN A 100 7.34 -9.37 9.59
CA GLN A 100 6.25 -8.78 8.83
C GLN A 100 6.62 -7.39 8.36
N PHE A 101 6.39 -7.14 7.05
CA PHE A 101 6.53 -5.84 6.45
C PHE A 101 5.38 -4.92 6.90
N LEU A 102 5.70 -3.87 7.64
CA LEU A 102 4.71 -3.00 8.27
C LEU A 102 4.55 -1.70 7.48
N ILE A 103 3.35 -1.51 6.93
CA ILE A 103 2.97 -0.33 6.15
C ILE A 103 1.99 0.51 6.97
N GLN A 104 2.32 1.76 7.24
CA GLN A 104 1.37 2.73 7.77
C GLN A 104 0.77 3.54 6.63
N ALA A 105 -0.57 3.48 6.45
CA ALA A 105 -1.25 4.37 5.53
C ALA A 105 -1.49 5.74 6.18
N ILE A 106 -1.15 6.80 5.46
CA ILE A 106 -1.48 8.18 5.78
C ILE A 106 -2.26 8.79 4.61
N SER A 107 -3.19 9.68 4.94
CA SER A 107 -4.11 10.23 3.94
C SER A 107 -3.65 11.59 3.46
N TRP A 108 -3.66 11.77 2.14
CA TRP A 108 -3.62 13.08 1.51
C TRP A 108 -5.05 13.49 1.14
N GLN A 109 -5.57 14.49 1.81
CA GLN A 109 -6.94 14.93 1.58
C GLN A 109 -7.02 15.76 0.30
N VAL A 110 -7.92 15.39 -0.63
CA VAL A 110 -8.05 16.04 -1.94
C VAL A 110 -9.19 17.04 -2.02
N ASP A 111 -9.98 17.15 -0.96
CA ASP A 111 -11.06 18.11 -0.79
C ASP A 111 -10.93 18.82 0.58
N GLY A 112 -11.53 19.98 0.73
CA GLY A 112 -11.39 20.81 1.94
C GLY A 112 -10.26 21.85 1.82
N ASP A 113 -9.77 22.33 2.96
CA ASP A 113 -8.68 23.30 3.01
C ASP A 113 -7.33 22.63 2.71
N PRO A 114 -6.63 23.04 1.64
CA PRO A 114 -5.33 22.45 1.28
C PRO A 114 -4.27 22.60 2.38
N MET A 115 -4.24 23.74 3.09
CA MET A 115 -3.25 23.98 4.15
C MET A 115 -3.48 23.07 5.36
N GLU A 116 -4.76 22.85 5.74
CA GLU A 116 -5.08 21.92 6.81
C GLU A 116 -4.76 20.47 6.41
N SER A 117 -5.00 20.10 5.15
CA SER A 117 -4.68 18.78 4.62
C SER A 117 -3.17 18.51 4.69
N GLU A 118 -2.38 19.43 4.20
CA GLU A 118 -0.92 19.35 4.22
C GLU A 118 -0.38 19.30 5.66
N GLN A 119 -0.89 20.15 6.56
CA GLN A 119 -0.44 20.15 7.94
C GLN A 119 -0.74 18.81 8.65
N ARG A 120 -1.91 18.21 8.41
CA ARG A 120 -2.24 16.88 8.95
C ARG A 120 -1.30 15.81 8.40
N PHE A 121 -1.09 15.82 7.08
CA PHE A 121 -0.16 14.91 6.41
C PHE A 121 1.26 15.03 7.00
N LEU A 122 1.78 16.24 7.18
CA LEU A 122 3.11 16.48 7.76
C LEU A 122 3.21 16.05 9.23
N ASN A 123 2.14 16.23 10.00
CA ASN A 123 2.11 15.76 11.39
C ASN A 123 2.20 14.24 11.46
N ASP A 124 1.43 13.51 10.63
CA ASP A 124 1.43 12.05 10.58
C ASP A 124 2.78 11.53 10.03
N LEU A 125 3.28 12.10 8.94
CA LEU A 125 4.59 11.78 8.36
C LEU A 125 5.69 11.94 9.42
N GLY A 126 5.74 13.11 10.07
CA GLY A 126 6.74 13.40 11.09
C GLY A 126 6.64 12.48 12.31
N ALA A 127 5.43 12.07 12.70
CA ALA A 127 5.23 11.14 13.81
C ALA A 127 5.79 9.74 13.46
N VAL A 128 5.46 9.20 12.28
CA VAL A 128 5.95 7.87 11.85
C VAL A 128 7.47 7.88 11.66
N VAL A 129 8.01 8.92 11.02
CA VAL A 129 9.46 9.03 10.78
C VAL A 129 10.25 9.10 12.09
N ARG A 130 9.80 9.92 13.04
CA ARG A 130 10.46 10.00 14.37
C ARG A 130 10.36 8.71 15.16
N HIS A 131 9.27 7.98 15.02
CA HIS A 131 9.06 6.71 15.70
C HIS A 131 9.92 5.58 15.13
N GLY A 132 10.10 5.54 13.81
CA GLY A 132 11.10 4.69 13.15
C GLY A 132 10.78 3.20 13.10
N VAL A 133 9.50 2.79 13.26
CA VAL A 133 9.11 1.36 13.33
C VAL A 133 8.29 0.86 12.13
N ALA A 134 7.86 1.73 11.23
CA ALA A 134 7.23 1.34 9.97
C ALA A 134 8.31 1.15 8.89
N ASP A 135 8.15 0.11 8.06
CA ASP A 135 9.04 -0.14 6.92
C ASP A 135 8.66 0.75 5.74
N ALA A 136 7.36 1.06 5.61
CA ALA A 136 6.86 1.91 4.54
C ALA A 136 5.70 2.80 5.00
N LEU A 137 5.56 3.94 4.34
CA LEU A 137 4.39 4.81 4.37
C LEU A 137 3.63 4.69 3.06
N LEU A 138 2.34 4.41 3.14
CA LEU A 138 1.46 4.43 2.00
C LEU A 138 0.67 5.75 2.00
N ILE A 139 0.83 6.57 0.97
CA ILE A 139 0.10 7.83 0.80
C ILE A 139 -1.11 7.55 -0.09
N ASP A 140 -2.31 7.68 0.49
CA ASP A 140 -3.56 7.44 -0.20
C ASP A 140 -4.36 8.74 -0.37
N ALA A 141 -4.89 8.97 -1.59
CA ALA A 141 -5.80 10.06 -1.86
C ALA A 141 -7.15 9.82 -1.16
N LYS A 142 -7.54 10.72 -0.27
CA LYS A 142 -8.79 10.61 0.49
C LYS A 142 -9.71 11.79 0.21
N THR A 143 -11.02 11.51 0.13
CA THR A 143 -12.06 12.52 0.15
C THR A 143 -12.80 12.52 1.48
N THR A 144 -13.46 13.63 1.84
CA THR A 144 -14.26 13.73 3.07
C THR A 144 -15.44 12.76 3.08
N THR A 145 -15.92 12.34 1.92
CA THR A 145 -17.13 11.51 1.76
C THR A 145 -16.84 10.02 1.53
N ALA A 146 -15.60 9.63 1.22
CA ALA A 146 -15.25 8.22 0.97
C ALA A 146 -13.80 7.91 1.34
N SER A 147 -13.59 6.82 2.05
CA SER A 147 -12.28 6.27 2.34
C SER A 147 -11.88 5.23 1.30
N GLY A 148 -11.16 5.68 0.26
CA GLY A 148 -10.60 4.80 -0.79
C GLY A 148 -11.53 4.51 -1.97
N GLY A 149 -10.95 4.17 -3.12
CA GLY A 149 -11.68 3.75 -4.32
C GLY A 149 -12.45 4.85 -5.07
N THR A 150 -12.20 6.12 -4.77
CA THR A 150 -12.90 7.26 -5.39
C THR A 150 -12.45 7.55 -6.82
N GLY A 151 -11.33 6.95 -7.27
CA GLY A 151 -10.71 7.25 -8.56
C GLY A 151 -10.05 8.64 -8.65
N ARG A 152 -10.05 9.41 -7.56
CA ARG A 152 -9.42 10.75 -7.52
C ARG A 152 -7.97 10.63 -7.07
N THR A 153 -7.12 11.43 -7.71
CA THR A 153 -5.71 11.58 -7.33
C THR A 153 -5.51 12.91 -6.59
N PHE A 154 -4.46 13.01 -5.79
CA PHE A 154 -4.00 14.27 -5.21
C PHE A 154 -3.03 14.98 -6.17
N ASP A 155 -2.68 16.22 -5.86
CA ASP A 155 -1.68 16.98 -6.64
C ASP A 155 -0.28 16.39 -6.41
N TRP A 156 0.18 15.60 -7.37
CA TRP A 156 1.49 14.91 -7.29
C TRP A 156 2.68 15.85 -7.32
N LYS A 157 2.55 17.01 -8.02
CA LYS A 157 3.65 17.99 -8.07
C LYS A 157 3.83 18.65 -6.72
N HIS A 158 2.73 19.11 -6.13
CA HIS A 158 2.77 19.67 -4.79
C HIS A 158 3.23 18.66 -3.75
N ALA A 159 2.72 17.43 -3.80
CA ALA A 159 3.18 16.36 -2.91
C ALA A 159 4.67 16.06 -3.05
N ARG A 160 5.23 16.14 -4.28
CA ARG A 160 6.66 16.00 -4.51
C ARG A 160 7.46 17.10 -3.81
N GLU A 161 7.03 18.36 -3.95
CA GLU A 161 7.68 19.51 -3.27
C GLU A 161 7.67 19.35 -1.75
N VAL A 162 6.55 18.89 -1.20
CA VAL A 162 6.42 18.62 0.25
C VAL A 162 7.35 17.49 0.68
N LEU A 163 7.41 16.39 -0.05
CA LEU A 163 8.29 15.25 0.27
C LEU A 163 9.77 15.61 0.12
N ASP A 164 10.16 16.42 -0.87
CA ASP A 164 11.52 16.89 -1.03
C ASP A 164 11.97 17.81 0.12
N SER A 165 11.03 18.59 0.65
CA SER A 165 11.29 19.45 1.81
C SER A 165 11.34 18.69 3.14
N HIS A 166 10.85 17.43 3.15
CA HIS A 166 10.79 16.59 4.35
C HIS A 166 11.35 15.18 4.03
N PRO A 167 12.66 15.07 3.79
CA PRO A 167 13.26 13.79 3.44
C PRO A 167 13.04 12.75 4.55
N THR A 168 12.68 11.54 4.14
CA THR A 168 12.35 10.44 5.04
C THR A 168 13.16 9.19 4.68
N PRO A 169 13.67 8.44 5.67
CA PRO A 169 14.32 7.15 5.43
C PRO A 169 13.31 6.02 5.17
N VAL A 170 12.02 6.27 5.34
CA VAL A 170 10.96 5.27 5.17
C VAL A 170 10.57 5.15 3.69
N HIS A 171 10.32 3.94 3.21
CA HIS A 171 9.84 3.71 1.85
C HIS A 171 8.49 4.38 1.61
N ILE A 172 8.36 5.12 0.51
CA ILE A 172 7.09 5.77 0.14
C ILE A 172 6.38 4.94 -0.92
N ILE A 173 5.15 4.55 -0.63
CA ILE A 173 4.23 3.88 -1.55
C ILE A 173 3.11 4.85 -1.90
N ILE A 174 2.83 5.02 -3.19
CA ILE A 174 1.74 5.88 -3.65
C ILE A 174 0.52 5.05 -3.99
N ALA A 175 -0.63 5.49 -3.48
CA ALA A 175 -1.94 4.91 -3.73
C ALA A 175 -2.98 6.00 -4.08
N GLY A 176 -4.23 5.59 -4.27
CA GLY A 176 -5.35 6.49 -4.53
C GLY A 176 -5.49 6.89 -5.99
N GLY A 177 -6.55 6.40 -6.64
CA GLY A 177 -6.92 6.76 -7.99
C GLY A 177 -5.95 6.33 -9.10
N LEU A 178 -4.98 5.48 -8.81
CA LEU A 178 -4.04 4.97 -9.83
C LEU A 178 -4.74 4.01 -10.78
N HIS A 179 -4.36 4.09 -12.07
CA HIS A 179 -4.81 3.21 -13.15
C HIS A 179 -3.75 3.21 -14.28
N PRO A 180 -3.84 2.35 -15.31
CA PRO A 180 -2.82 2.26 -16.36
C PRO A 180 -2.50 3.58 -17.05
N GLY A 181 -3.51 4.46 -17.20
CA GLY A 181 -3.36 5.74 -17.91
C GLY A 181 -2.66 6.84 -17.13
N ASN A 182 -2.47 6.69 -15.81
CA ASN A 182 -1.88 7.75 -14.98
C ASN A 182 -0.69 7.29 -14.11
N VAL A 183 -0.48 5.99 -13.94
CA VAL A 183 0.57 5.45 -13.06
C VAL A 183 1.97 5.90 -13.50
N ARG A 184 2.22 6.02 -14.81
CA ARG A 184 3.50 6.53 -15.32
C ARG A 184 3.76 7.96 -14.84
N GLU A 185 2.78 8.85 -14.96
CA GLU A 185 2.91 10.23 -14.49
C GLU A 185 3.16 10.30 -12.98
N ALA A 186 2.40 9.53 -12.19
CA ALA A 186 2.59 9.44 -10.75
C ALA A 186 4.01 9.03 -10.38
N ILE A 187 4.55 7.99 -11.04
CA ILE A 187 5.89 7.47 -10.79
C ILE A 187 6.96 8.48 -11.18
N VAL A 188 6.89 9.05 -12.36
CA VAL A 188 7.89 10.02 -12.86
C VAL A 188 7.92 11.27 -12.00
N THR A 189 6.75 11.74 -11.54
CA THR A 189 6.63 12.94 -10.72
C THR A 189 7.10 12.70 -9.29
N LEU A 190 6.56 11.66 -8.63
CA LEU A 190 6.77 11.43 -7.20
C LEU A 190 8.03 10.63 -6.87
N ARG A 191 8.53 9.84 -7.83
CA ARG A 191 9.68 8.92 -7.66
C ARG A 191 9.54 8.06 -6.39
N PRO A 192 8.41 7.36 -6.22
CA PRO A 192 8.16 6.57 -5.03
C PRO A 192 9.00 5.29 -5.03
N TRP A 193 9.12 4.66 -3.87
CA TRP A 193 9.66 3.30 -3.76
C TRP A 193 8.70 2.26 -4.36
N GLY A 194 7.38 2.46 -4.21
CA GLY A 194 6.37 1.55 -4.72
C GLY A 194 5.05 2.22 -5.08
N VAL A 195 4.16 1.45 -5.71
CA VAL A 195 2.79 1.85 -6.04
C VAL A 195 1.81 0.78 -5.60
N ASP A 196 0.61 1.20 -5.19
CA ASP A 196 -0.50 0.35 -4.78
C ASP A 196 -1.76 0.70 -5.56
N VAL A 197 -2.40 -0.30 -6.15
CA VAL A 197 -3.64 -0.12 -6.91
C VAL A 197 -4.70 -1.13 -6.50
N SER A 198 -5.96 -0.68 -6.46
CA SER A 198 -7.12 -1.55 -6.23
C SER A 198 -8.16 -1.38 -7.32
N SER A 199 -9.01 -0.36 -7.24
CA SER A 199 -10.14 -0.15 -8.16
C SER A 199 -9.71 0.14 -9.60
N GLY A 200 -8.56 0.77 -9.81
CA GLY A 200 -8.08 1.16 -11.14
C GLY A 200 -7.71 0.00 -12.07
N VAL A 201 -7.71 -1.24 -11.55
CA VAL A 201 -7.47 -2.48 -12.31
C VAL A 201 -8.62 -3.49 -12.17
N GLU A 202 -9.81 -3.02 -11.80
CA GLU A 202 -11.00 -3.85 -11.59
C GLU A 202 -12.04 -3.72 -12.72
N SER A 203 -12.70 -4.83 -13.02
CA SER A 203 -13.93 -4.84 -13.85
C SER A 203 -15.17 -4.52 -13.01
N GLN A 204 -15.16 -4.91 -11.74
CA GLN A 204 -16.13 -4.56 -10.70
C GLN A 204 -15.45 -4.70 -9.33
N PRO A 205 -16.00 -4.09 -8.27
CA PRO A 205 -15.39 -4.16 -6.96
C PRO A 205 -15.05 -5.59 -6.52
N GLY A 206 -13.77 -5.83 -6.20
CA GLY A 206 -13.26 -7.13 -5.78
C GLY A 206 -12.96 -8.13 -6.91
N LYS A 207 -13.08 -7.74 -8.19
CA LYS A 207 -12.72 -8.58 -9.34
C LYS A 207 -11.79 -7.84 -10.29
N LYS A 208 -10.57 -8.33 -10.45
CA LYS A 208 -9.59 -7.74 -11.35
C LYS A 208 -9.96 -8.00 -12.83
N ALA A 209 -9.63 -7.01 -13.68
CA ALA A 209 -9.71 -7.14 -15.14
C ALA A 209 -8.31 -7.50 -15.64
N PRO A 210 -8.11 -8.70 -16.25
CA PRO A 210 -6.78 -9.18 -16.59
C PRO A 210 -5.98 -8.19 -17.43
N GLU A 211 -6.53 -7.72 -18.52
CA GLU A 211 -5.87 -6.80 -19.45
C GLU A 211 -5.49 -5.47 -18.77
N ILE A 212 -6.40 -4.91 -17.95
CA ILE A 212 -6.16 -3.64 -17.25
C ILE A 212 -5.07 -3.81 -16.18
N LEU A 213 -5.05 -4.96 -15.48
CA LEU A 213 -4.05 -5.27 -14.48
C LEU A 213 -2.65 -5.43 -15.10
N GLU A 214 -2.56 -6.18 -16.20
CA GLU A 214 -1.30 -6.37 -16.94
C GLU A 214 -0.78 -5.03 -17.49
N ASP A 215 -1.67 -4.21 -18.06
CA ASP A 215 -1.33 -2.87 -18.57
C ASP A 215 -0.81 -1.96 -17.46
N PHE A 216 -1.42 -2.01 -16.27
CA PHE A 216 -0.94 -1.25 -15.11
C PHE A 216 0.46 -1.66 -14.70
N ILE A 217 0.70 -2.95 -14.50
CA ILE A 217 2.02 -3.45 -14.09
C ILE A 217 3.08 -3.11 -15.14
N ARG A 218 2.76 -3.31 -16.44
CA ARG A 218 3.65 -2.96 -17.53
C ARG A 218 3.99 -1.47 -17.55
N ALA A 219 2.97 -0.59 -17.45
CA ALA A 219 3.17 0.86 -17.43
C ALA A 219 4.01 1.30 -16.23
N ALA A 220 3.76 0.71 -15.05
CA ALA A 220 4.51 0.98 -13.85
C ALA A 220 5.98 0.53 -13.98
N ARG A 221 6.25 -0.69 -14.45
CA ARG A 221 7.62 -1.19 -14.66
C ARG A 221 8.41 -0.32 -15.66
N PHE A 222 7.79 0.07 -16.78
CA PHE A 222 8.43 0.96 -17.75
C PHE A 222 8.74 2.35 -17.17
N ALA A 223 7.82 2.95 -16.42
CA ALA A 223 8.03 4.25 -15.80
C ALA A 223 9.24 4.28 -14.86
N PHE A 224 9.55 3.16 -14.20
CA PHE A 224 10.72 3.07 -13.33
C PHE A 224 12.04 3.04 -14.06
N LEU A 225 12.07 2.53 -15.27
CA LEU A 225 13.28 2.57 -16.10
C LEU A 225 13.60 4.01 -16.58
N GLU A 226 12.62 4.90 -16.53
CA GLU A 226 12.79 6.31 -16.90
C GLU A 226 13.31 7.18 -15.75
N ILE A 227 13.17 6.70 -14.50
CA ILE A 227 13.66 7.44 -13.34
C ILE A 227 15.10 6.99 -13.10
N GLU A 228 16.05 7.90 -13.19
CA GLU A 228 17.41 7.62 -12.74
C GLU A 228 17.36 7.11 -11.29
N PRO A 229 18.12 6.06 -10.95
CA PRO A 229 18.15 5.57 -9.58
C PRO A 229 18.67 6.70 -8.69
N GLY A 230 17.76 7.27 -7.88
CA GLY A 230 18.19 8.10 -6.76
C GLY A 230 19.13 7.27 -5.87
N PRO A 231 19.95 7.91 -5.00
CA PRO A 231 20.85 7.17 -4.16
C PRO A 231 20.06 6.11 -3.36
N MET A 232 20.29 4.84 -3.71
CA MET A 232 19.74 3.73 -2.95
C MET A 232 20.38 3.78 -1.56
N LEU A 233 19.55 4.08 -0.54
CA LEU A 233 19.95 3.78 0.82
C LEU A 233 20.15 2.25 0.90
N PRO A 234 21.26 1.76 1.50
CA PRO A 234 21.48 0.34 1.65
C PRO A 234 20.36 -0.25 2.52
N VAL A 235 19.46 -0.99 1.90
CA VAL A 235 18.49 -1.81 2.62
C VAL A 235 19.19 -3.14 2.87
N GLU A 236 19.52 -3.41 4.13
CA GLU A 236 19.87 -4.79 4.51
C GLU A 236 18.65 -5.66 4.22
N ALA A 237 18.85 -6.69 3.41
CA ALA A 237 17.82 -7.68 3.16
C ALA A 237 17.39 -8.31 4.49
N PRO A 238 16.07 -8.57 4.70
CA PRO A 238 15.66 -9.27 5.90
C PRO A 238 16.40 -10.61 5.98
N PRO A 239 16.86 -11.00 7.18
CA PRO A 239 17.55 -12.30 7.35
C PRO A 239 16.60 -13.43 6.93
N VAL A 240 17.14 -14.34 6.12
CA VAL A 240 16.52 -15.58 5.64
C VAL A 240 16.16 -16.49 6.81
#